data_5228a024f7882c03be324098282120e5
#
_entry.id   5228a024f7882c03be324098282120e5
#
_cell.length_a   1.000
_cell.length_b   1.000
_cell.length_c   1.000
_cell.angle_alpha   90.00
_cell.angle_beta   90.00
_cell.angle_gamma   90.00
#
_symmetry.space_group_name_H-M   'P 1'
#
loop_
_entity.id
_entity.type
_entity.pdbx_description
1 polymer ?
#
loop_
_entity_poly.entity_id
_entity_poly.type
_entity_poly.pdbx_seq_one_letter_code
_entity_poly.pdbx_strand_id
1 'polypeptide(L)'
;LIYAQKGSGRRSGYYTDYTFAVKKEDQLVTIAKAYSGLTDKEIMEVSRFVTKNSLEKFGPVRTVKPELVFEIAFEGIGFSNRHKSGVALRFPRILRWRRDKKADEIDDIEEVKKLIR
;
A
#
# COMPACT_ATOMS: atom_id res chain seq x y z
N LEU A 1 3.40 -2.69 0.69
CA LEU A 1 2.34 -3.22 -0.19
C LEU A 1 1.90 -4.60 0.29
N ILE A 2 0.62 -4.77 0.56
CA ILE A 2 0.06 -6.05 1.02
C ILE A 2 -1.05 -6.57 0.11
N TYR A 3 -1.78 -5.68 -0.58
CA TYR A 3 -2.80 -6.07 -1.55
C TYR A 3 -2.63 -5.29 -2.83
N ALA A 4 -3.01 -5.91 -3.94
CA ALA A 4 -3.05 -5.26 -5.24
C ALA A 4 -4.29 -5.70 -5.99
N GLN A 5 -4.87 -4.80 -6.77
CA GLN A 5 -6.06 -5.04 -7.57
C GLN A 5 -5.83 -4.53 -8.99
N LYS A 6 -6.30 -5.29 -9.97
CA LYS A 6 -6.19 -4.88 -11.37
C LYS A 6 -7.03 -3.65 -11.66
N GLY A 7 -6.50 -2.78 -12.50
CA GLY A 7 -7.22 -1.62 -12.98
C GLY A 7 -8.32 -1.98 -13.96
N SER A 8 -8.99 -0.96 -14.48
CA SER A 8 -10.04 -1.11 -15.47
C SER A 8 -9.64 -0.40 -16.77
N GLY A 9 -10.37 -0.67 -17.86
CA GLY A 9 -10.11 -0.08 -19.15
C GLY A 9 -8.73 -0.45 -19.68
N ARG A 10 -7.94 0.56 -20.06
CA ARG A 10 -6.60 0.34 -20.65
C ARG A 10 -5.62 -0.36 -19.71
N ARG A 11 -5.86 -0.28 -18.40
CA ARG A 11 -4.97 -0.86 -17.39
C ARG A 11 -5.48 -2.18 -16.82
N SER A 12 -6.47 -2.80 -17.47
CA SER A 12 -7.07 -4.05 -16.98
C SER A 12 -6.08 -5.22 -16.93
N GLY A 13 -4.95 -5.13 -17.64
CA GLY A 13 -3.90 -6.13 -17.61
C GLY A 13 -2.85 -5.94 -16.50
N TYR A 14 -2.92 -4.82 -15.78
CA TYR A 14 -1.94 -4.45 -14.78
C TYR A 14 -2.59 -4.22 -13.42
N TYR A 15 -1.82 -4.44 -12.35
CA TYR A 15 -2.25 -4.09 -11.01
C TYR A 15 -1.96 -2.62 -10.78
N THR A 16 -2.98 -1.82 -10.52
CA THR A 16 -2.88 -0.36 -10.38
C THR A 16 -3.44 0.19 -9.08
N ASP A 17 -4.28 -0.58 -8.39
CA ASP A 17 -4.85 -0.19 -7.11
C ASP A 17 -4.12 -0.96 -6.02
N TYR A 18 -3.54 -0.24 -5.07
CA TYR A 18 -2.64 -0.81 -4.08
C TYR A 18 -3.09 -0.51 -2.67
N THR A 19 -2.93 -1.49 -1.79
CA THR A 19 -3.22 -1.34 -0.37
C THR A 19 -1.92 -1.48 0.41
N PHE A 20 -1.67 -0.53 1.29
CA PHE A 20 -0.44 -0.42 2.06
C PHE A 20 -0.72 -0.59 3.55
N ALA A 21 0.29 -1.10 4.26
CA ALA A 21 0.20 -1.36 5.69
C ALA A 21 1.42 -0.82 6.41
N VAL A 22 1.25 -0.63 7.71
CA VAL A 22 2.34 -0.32 8.64
C VAL A 22 2.35 -1.37 9.74
N LYS A 23 3.39 -1.38 10.55
CA LYS A 23 3.50 -2.32 11.66
C LYS A 23 2.62 -1.91 12.84
N LYS A 24 2.02 -2.90 13.46
CA LYS A 24 1.36 -2.75 14.77
C LYS A 24 1.71 -3.99 15.58
N GLU A 25 2.66 -3.84 16.50
CA GLU A 25 3.25 -4.97 17.22
C GLU A 25 3.85 -5.97 16.21
N ASP A 26 3.46 -7.23 16.22
CA ASP A 26 3.94 -8.24 15.28
C ASP A 26 3.09 -8.40 14.04
N GLN A 27 2.15 -7.47 13.82
CA GLN A 27 1.19 -7.56 12.71
C GLN A 27 1.33 -6.37 11.77
N LEU A 28 0.75 -6.54 10.57
CA LEU A 28 0.59 -5.46 9.61
C LEU A 28 -0.86 -5.03 9.62
N VAL A 29 -1.09 -3.71 9.72
CA VAL A 29 -2.44 -3.15 9.64
C VAL A 29 -2.52 -2.21 8.45
N THR A 30 -3.63 -2.28 7.71
CA THR A 30 -3.87 -1.42 6.55
C THR A 30 -3.91 0.04 6.97
N ILE A 31 -3.19 0.89 6.24
CA ILE A 31 -3.14 2.32 6.51
C ILE A 31 -3.72 3.13 5.35
N ALA A 32 -3.57 2.68 4.12
CA ALA A 32 -3.99 3.45 2.95
C ALA A 32 -4.20 2.58 1.73
N LYS A 33 -5.08 3.07 0.83
CA LYS A 33 -5.21 2.57 -0.54
C LYS A 33 -4.86 3.71 -1.46
N ALA A 34 -4.05 3.44 -2.48
CA ALA A 34 -3.66 4.45 -3.45
C ALA A 34 -3.59 3.84 -4.84
N TYR A 35 -3.88 4.65 -5.84
CA TYR A 35 -3.89 4.21 -7.25
C TYR A 35 -3.09 5.14 -8.16
N SER A 36 -2.41 6.13 -7.60
CA SER A 36 -1.62 7.10 -8.38
C SER A 36 -0.25 7.30 -7.76
N GLY A 37 0.67 7.79 -8.58
CA GLY A 37 2.02 8.16 -8.14
C GLY A 37 3.12 7.30 -8.72
N LEU A 38 2.81 6.17 -9.37
CA LEU A 38 3.80 5.35 -10.07
C LEU A 38 3.81 5.64 -11.56
N THR A 39 5.00 5.55 -12.17
CA THR A 39 5.14 5.60 -13.63
C THR A 39 4.63 4.29 -14.24
N ASP A 40 4.36 4.29 -15.54
CA ASP A 40 3.93 3.07 -16.24
C ASP A 40 4.95 1.95 -16.11
N LYS A 41 6.24 2.29 -16.17
CA LYS A 41 7.31 1.31 -15.99
C LYS A 41 7.27 0.69 -14.60
N GLU A 42 7.05 1.50 -13.58
CA GLU A 42 6.93 1.02 -12.20
C GLU A 42 5.71 0.14 -12.01
N ILE A 43 4.57 0.52 -12.62
CA ILE A 43 3.35 -0.29 -12.59
C ILE A 43 3.62 -1.68 -13.19
N MET A 44 4.35 -1.73 -14.30
CA MET A 44 4.71 -3.01 -14.92
C MET A 44 5.59 -3.86 -14.01
N GLU A 45 6.57 -3.25 -13.36
CA GLU A 45 7.47 -3.96 -12.43
C GLU A 45 6.71 -4.50 -11.22
N VAL A 46 5.84 -3.68 -10.63
CA VAL A 46 5.01 -4.10 -9.49
C VAL A 46 4.07 -5.22 -9.92
N SER A 47 3.48 -5.12 -11.12
CA SER A 47 2.57 -6.15 -11.62
C SER A 47 3.27 -7.50 -11.78
N ARG A 48 4.52 -7.50 -12.23
CA ARG A 48 5.32 -8.74 -12.30
C ARG A 48 5.57 -9.32 -10.91
N PHE A 49 5.88 -8.47 -9.95
CA PHE A 49 6.07 -8.91 -8.56
C PHE A 49 4.79 -9.52 -8.00
N VAL A 50 3.65 -8.86 -8.20
CA VAL A 50 2.35 -9.35 -7.72
C VAL A 50 2.05 -10.72 -8.34
N THR A 51 2.28 -10.89 -9.63
CA THR A 51 2.02 -12.15 -10.32
C THR A 51 2.86 -13.29 -9.73
N LYS A 52 4.12 -13.02 -9.42
CA LYS A 52 5.04 -14.05 -8.88
C LYS A 52 4.84 -14.33 -7.39
N ASN A 53 4.38 -13.34 -6.63
CA ASN A 53 4.36 -13.39 -5.18
C ASN A 53 2.97 -13.28 -4.59
N SER A 54 1.95 -13.61 -5.38
CA SER A 54 0.57 -13.65 -4.95
C SER A 54 0.37 -14.81 -3.98
N LEU A 55 -0.21 -14.52 -2.81
CA LEU A 55 -0.47 -15.52 -1.77
C LEU A 55 -1.89 -16.05 -1.87
N GLU A 56 -2.87 -15.15 -1.95
CA GLU A 56 -4.27 -15.49 -2.04
C GLU A 56 -4.97 -14.61 -3.05
N LYS A 57 -6.12 -15.07 -3.51
CA LYS A 57 -6.91 -14.41 -4.53
C LYS A 57 -8.34 -14.23 -4.02
N PHE A 58 -8.79 -12.98 -3.92
CA PHE A 58 -10.14 -12.64 -3.51
C PHE A 58 -10.80 -11.83 -4.64
N GLY A 59 -11.44 -12.52 -5.59
CA GLY A 59 -11.98 -11.85 -6.77
C GLY A 59 -10.88 -11.13 -7.54
N PRO A 60 -11.00 -9.82 -7.78
CA PRO A 60 -9.96 -9.03 -8.47
C PRO A 60 -8.77 -8.68 -7.59
N VAL A 61 -8.84 -8.95 -6.30
CA VAL A 61 -7.78 -8.59 -5.34
C VAL A 61 -6.84 -9.76 -5.13
N ARG A 62 -5.54 -9.45 -5.08
CA ARG A 62 -4.48 -10.39 -4.73
C ARG A 62 -3.82 -9.95 -3.44
N THR A 63 -3.64 -10.87 -2.49
CA THR A 63 -2.70 -10.63 -1.40
C THR A 63 -1.32 -10.99 -1.90
N VAL A 64 -0.32 -10.22 -1.48
CA VAL A 64 1.06 -10.42 -1.94
C VAL A 64 2.01 -10.50 -0.75
N LYS A 65 3.17 -11.10 -0.97
CA LYS A 65 4.23 -11.09 0.05
C LYS A 65 4.55 -9.64 0.40
N PRO A 66 4.56 -9.27 1.68
CA PRO A 66 4.78 -7.87 2.09
C PRO A 66 6.26 -7.48 2.03
N GLU A 67 6.81 -7.39 0.83
CA GLU A 67 8.21 -7.08 0.60
C GLU A 67 8.45 -5.68 0.02
N LEU A 68 7.52 -5.16 -0.78
CA LEU A 68 7.70 -3.87 -1.43
C LEU A 68 7.33 -2.72 -0.50
N VAL A 69 8.20 -1.72 -0.44
CA VAL A 69 8.06 -0.55 0.43
C VAL A 69 7.88 0.71 -0.41
N PHE A 70 6.89 1.52 -0.04
CA PHE A 70 6.58 2.76 -0.75
C PHE A 70 6.45 3.91 0.24
N GLU A 71 6.76 5.10 -0.22
CA GLU A 71 6.53 6.33 0.52
C GLU A 71 5.16 6.88 0.09
N ILE A 72 4.29 7.09 1.05
CA ILE A 72 2.92 7.56 0.80
C ILE A 72 2.80 9.00 1.27
N ALA A 73 2.33 9.86 0.37
CA ALA A 73 1.97 11.24 0.69
C ALA A 73 0.46 11.31 0.91
N PHE A 74 0.03 12.23 1.72
CA PHE A 74 -1.39 12.46 2.00
C PHE A 74 -1.62 13.92 2.36
N GLU A 75 -2.87 14.38 2.24
CA GLU A 75 -3.23 15.78 2.56
C GLU A 75 -3.75 15.95 3.97
N GLY A 76 -4.24 14.88 4.58
CA GLY A 76 -4.73 14.92 5.94
C GLY A 76 -4.65 13.57 6.62
N ILE A 77 -4.61 13.60 7.95
CA ILE A 77 -4.57 12.41 8.77
C ILE A 77 -5.41 12.63 10.03
N GLY A 78 -6.16 11.61 10.44
CA GLY A 78 -6.97 11.69 11.64
C GLY A 78 -7.24 10.31 12.22
N PHE A 79 -7.80 10.29 13.43
CA PHE A 79 -8.23 9.05 14.06
C PHE A 79 -9.48 8.51 13.36
N SER A 80 -9.61 7.19 13.32
CA SER A 80 -10.74 6.53 12.69
C SER A 80 -11.12 5.27 13.45
N ASN A 81 -12.40 5.16 13.81
CA ASN A 81 -12.94 3.96 14.43
C ASN A 81 -13.24 2.86 13.42
N ARG A 82 -13.21 3.18 12.12
CA ARG A 82 -13.57 2.25 11.04
C ARG A 82 -12.38 1.41 10.58
N HIS A 83 -11.16 1.81 10.93
CA HIS A 83 -9.94 1.14 10.48
C HIS A 83 -9.26 0.43 11.64
N LYS A 84 -8.74 -0.76 11.37
CA LYS A 84 -8.01 -1.53 12.39
C LYS A 84 -6.77 -0.81 12.89
N SER A 85 -6.18 0.03 12.03
CA SER A 85 -5.04 0.87 12.40
C SER A 85 -5.42 1.98 13.38
N GLY A 86 -6.70 2.36 13.43
CA GLY A 86 -7.18 3.50 14.20
C GLY A 86 -6.94 4.84 13.52
N VAL A 87 -6.45 4.84 12.29
CA VAL A 87 -6.04 6.03 11.55
C VAL A 87 -6.60 6.01 10.13
N ALA A 88 -7.02 7.16 9.63
CA ALA A 88 -7.41 7.34 8.24
C ALA A 88 -6.60 8.45 7.60
N LEU A 89 -6.12 8.21 6.39
CA LEU A 89 -5.42 9.20 5.57
C LEU A 89 -6.38 9.80 4.56
N ARG A 90 -6.28 11.12 4.34
CA ARG A 90 -7.07 11.83 3.33
C ARG A 90 -6.23 12.02 2.08
N PHE A 91 -6.76 11.61 0.95
CA PHE A 91 -6.13 11.71 -0.37
C PHE A 91 -4.72 11.10 -0.39
N PRO A 92 -4.58 9.82 0.00
CA PRO A 92 -3.27 9.18 -0.05
C PRO A 92 -2.84 8.95 -1.50
N ARG A 93 -1.55 9.13 -1.76
CA ARG A 93 -0.95 8.82 -3.05
C ARG A 93 0.47 8.31 -2.86
N ILE A 94 0.95 7.54 -3.83
CA ILE A 94 2.31 7.03 -3.80
C ILE A 94 3.24 8.17 -4.20
N LEU A 95 4.17 8.53 -3.30
CA LEU A 95 5.17 9.54 -3.60
C LEU A 95 6.34 8.93 -4.37
N ARG A 96 6.80 7.78 -3.92
CA ARG A 96 7.87 7.03 -4.61
C ARG A 96 7.97 5.61 -4.10
N TRP A 97 8.55 4.73 -4.92
CA TRP A 97 8.89 3.37 -4.52
C TRP A 97 10.24 3.39 -3.80
N ARG A 98 10.25 2.92 -2.57
CA ARG A 98 11.47 2.88 -1.74
C ARG A 98 12.16 1.53 -1.94
N ARG A 99 12.92 1.41 -3.03
CA ARG A 99 13.66 0.18 -3.35
C ARG A 99 14.85 -0.05 -2.41
N ASP A 100 15.26 1.00 -1.69
CA ASP A 100 16.33 0.99 -0.71
C ASP A 100 15.88 0.45 0.65
N LYS A 101 14.58 0.21 0.84
CA LYS A 101 14.01 -0.22 2.11
C LYS A 101 13.48 -1.64 2.03
N LYS A 102 13.63 -2.37 3.13
CA LYS A 102 13.07 -3.70 3.31
C LYS A 102 11.78 -3.60 4.13
N ALA A 103 10.98 -4.67 4.09
CA ALA A 103 9.69 -4.70 4.78
C ALA A 103 9.81 -4.47 6.30
N ASP A 104 10.92 -4.85 6.92
CA ASP A 104 11.13 -4.63 8.34
C ASP A 104 11.52 -3.19 8.69
N GLU A 105 11.75 -2.35 7.68
CA GLU A 105 12.12 -0.95 7.85
C GLU A 105 10.93 0.01 7.71
N ILE A 106 9.71 -0.52 7.52
CA ILE A 106 8.50 0.31 7.40
C ILE A 106 8.15 0.93 8.75
N ASP A 107 7.35 2.00 8.70
CA ASP A 107 6.91 2.71 9.90
C ASP A 107 6.00 1.85 10.77
N ASP A 108 6.06 2.12 12.06
CA ASP A 108 5.14 1.59 13.05
C ASP A 108 3.92 2.51 13.15
N ILE A 109 2.77 1.96 13.55
CA ILE A 109 1.54 2.73 13.67
C ILE A 109 1.67 3.89 14.68
N GLU A 110 2.49 3.73 15.70
CA GLU A 110 2.71 4.81 16.68
C GLU A 110 3.43 6.00 16.05
N GLU A 111 4.34 5.75 15.12
CA GLU A 111 5.00 6.82 14.36
C GLU A 111 4.00 7.57 13.47
N VAL A 112 3.07 6.85 12.86
CA VAL A 112 2.02 7.46 12.03
C VAL A 112 1.10 8.31 12.90
N LYS A 113 0.70 7.83 14.07
CA LYS A 113 -0.18 8.57 15.00
C LYS A 113 0.43 9.88 15.47
N LYS A 114 1.76 9.98 15.54
CA LYS A 114 2.44 11.22 15.91
C LYS A 114 2.21 12.34 14.90
N LEU A 115 1.78 12.03 13.68
CA LEU A 115 1.48 13.02 12.65
C LEU A 115 0.11 13.67 12.85
N ILE A 116 -0.73 13.10 13.70
CA ILE A 116 -2.06 13.64 14.00
C ILE A 116 -1.90 14.80 14.97
N ARG A 117 -2.45 15.93 14.60
CA ARG A 117 -2.41 17.15 15.41
C ARG A 117 -3.74 17.39 16.13
#